data_b9770ea040b8a81918fe7a75e5a9c6c9
#
_entry.id   b9770ea040b8a81918fe7a75e5a9c6c9
#
_cell.length_a   1.000
_cell.length_b   1.000
_cell.length_c   1.000
_cell.angle_alpha   90.00
_cell.angle_beta   90.00
_cell.angle_gamma   90.00
#
_symmetry.space_group_name_H-M   'P 1'
#
loop_
_entity.id
_entity.type
_entity.pdbx_description
1 polymer ?
#
loop_
_entity_poly.entity_id
_entity_poly.type
_entity_poly.pdbx_seq_one_letter_code
_entity_poly.pdbx_strand_id
1 'polypeptide(L)'
;EAYFEVDKQKESFIVKTSFGEVEVLGTSFNVKAYNEEAFITTLERGSVSFTSLTGKKAILKPGSQVVYNSNNFFTRKVDTEIFTSWKDGKLIFRDEPLQNMITRLERWYNVDIKLEDERIKNLKYTGTIEMESFSEVLELIKATTPIEYSFDRKTRVLTISAP
;
A
#
# COMPACT_ATOMS: atom_id res chain seq x y z
N GLU A 1 -3.81 6.45 3.96
CA GLU A 1 -4.09 6.05 2.58
C GLU A 1 -5.55 6.36 2.27
N ALA A 2 -5.84 6.87 1.06
CA ALA A 2 -7.18 7.20 0.62
C ALA A 2 -7.34 6.94 -0.89
N TYR A 3 -8.50 6.42 -1.28
CA TYR A 3 -8.90 6.30 -2.66
C TYR A 3 -9.91 7.40 -2.98
N PHE A 4 -9.73 8.04 -4.12
CA PHE A 4 -10.58 9.12 -4.59
C PHE A 4 -11.22 8.74 -5.94
N GLU A 5 -12.49 8.99 -6.03
CA GLU A 5 -13.26 8.93 -7.28
C GLU A 5 -13.87 10.30 -7.52
N VAL A 6 -13.27 11.05 -8.43
CA VAL A 6 -13.63 12.43 -8.73
C VAL A 6 -14.33 12.46 -10.07
N ASP A 7 -15.55 12.97 -10.09
CA ASP A 7 -16.29 13.22 -11.33
C ASP A 7 -15.62 14.33 -12.15
N LYS A 8 -15.78 14.26 -13.48
CA LYS A 8 -15.23 15.25 -14.38
C LYS A 8 -15.84 16.63 -14.11
N GLN A 9 -15.02 17.57 -13.68
CA GLN A 9 -15.41 18.92 -13.32
C GLN A 9 -14.62 19.94 -14.12
N LYS A 10 -15.09 21.24 -14.11
CA LYS A 10 -14.36 22.36 -14.70
C LYS A 10 -13.21 22.83 -13.84
N GLU A 11 -13.37 22.71 -12.53
CA GLU A 11 -12.35 23.08 -11.53
C GLU A 11 -11.54 21.87 -11.12
N SER A 12 -10.26 22.08 -10.78
CA SER A 12 -9.40 21.00 -10.31
C SER A 12 -9.74 20.61 -8.87
N PHE A 13 -9.69 19.31 -8.60
CA PHE A 13 -9.70 18.77 -7.26
C PHE A 13 -8.26 18.56 -6.80
N ILE A 14 -7.90 19.06 -5.63
CA ILE A 14 -6.53 19.03 -5.11
C ILE A 14 -6.48 18.29 -3.79
N VAL A 15 -5.66 17.22 -3.74
CA VAL A 15 -5.30 16.53 -2.50
C VAL A 15 -3.96 17.06 -2.00
N LYS A 16 -3.96 17.71 -0.83
CA LYS A 16 -2.74 18.21 -0.18
C LYS A 16 -2.19 17.18 0.80
N THR A 17 -0.89 16.95 0.75
CA THR A 17 -0.17 16.03 1.62
C THR A 17 1.10 16.66 2.17
N SER A 18 1.75 16.02 3.14
CA SER A 18 3.08 16.42 3.63
C SER A 18 4.21 16.28 2.60
N PHE A 19 3.93 15.70 1.44
CA PHE A 19 4.91 15.49 0.35
C PHE A 19 4.69 16.41 -0.85
N GLY A 20 3.52 17.04 -0.94
CA GLY A 20 3.13 17.88 -2.08
C GLY A 20 1.63 17.79 -2.38
N GLU A 21 1.26 18.19 -3.57
CA GLU A 21 -0.12 18.30 -4.03
C GLU A 21 -0.39 17.35 -5.21
N VAL A 22 -1.55 16.70 -5.18
CA VAL A 22 -2.09 15.87 -6.27
C VAL A 22 -3.28 16.61 -6.85
N GLU A 23 -3.20 17.03 -8.10
CA GLU A 23 -4.23 17.78 -8.80
C GLU A 23 -4.86 16.92 -9.90
N VAL A 24 -6.20 16.90 -9.97
CA VAL A 24 -6.99 16.11 -10.92
C VAL A 24 -8.23 16.88 -11.41
N LEU A 25 -8.80 16.47 -12.56
CA LEU A 25 -10.02 17.07 -13.16
C LEU A 25 -11.19 16.09 -13.29
N GLY A 26 -10.97 14.81 -13.10
CA GLY A 26 -11.98 13.75 -13.28
C GLY A 26 -11.27 12.42 -13.34
N THR A 27 -11.04 11.83 -12.16
CA THR A 27 -9.96 10.85 -12.00
C THR A 27 -10.29 9.90 -10.88
N SER A 28 -9.97 8.61 -11.07
CA SER A 28 -10.00 7.59 -10.03
C SER A 28 -8.56 7.22 -9.70
N PHE A 29 -8.15 7.42 -8.45
CA PHE A 29 -6.76 7.26 -8.02
C PHE A 29 -6.62 6.97 -6.54
N ASN A 30 -5.52 6.31 -6.17
CA ASN A 30 -5.14 6.04 -4.79
C ASN A 30 -3.97 6.94 -4.36
N VAL A 31 -4.02 7.44 -3.13
CA VAL A 31 -2.95 8.21 -2.50
C VAL A 31 -2.53 7.53 -1.21
N LYS A 32 -1.25 7.16 -1.11
CA LYS A 32 -0.59 6.65 0.08
C LYS A 32 0.46 7.65 0.54
N ALA A 33 0.23 8.29 1.70
CA ALA A 33 1.04 9.38 2.22
C ALA A 33 1.29 9.22 3.73
N TYR A 34 1.96 8.13 4.13
CA TYR A 34 2.39 7.91 5.50
C TYR A 34 3.75 8.59 5.74
N ASN A 35 3.91 9.24 6.89
CA ASN A 35 5.08 10.10 7.16
C ASN A 35 6.43 9.38 7.10
N GLU A 36 6.47 8.11 7.44
CA GLU A 36 7.70 7.30 7.50
C GLU A 36 7.95 6.47 6.24
N GLU A 37 7.10 6.65 5.21
CA GLU A 37 7.18 5.89 3.97
C GLU A 37 7.32 6.82 2.76
N ALA A 38 7.66 6.24 1.61
CA ALA A 38 7.57 6.95 0.35
C ALA A 38 6.12 7.36 0.08
N PHE A 39 5.91 8.58 -0.39
CA PHE A 39 4.63 8.98 -0.96
C PHE A 39 4.40 8.20 -2.26
N ILE A 40 3.20 7.65 -2.40
CA ILE A 40 2.82 6.90 -3.60
C ILE A 40 1.44 7.35 -4.04
N THR A 41 1.31 7.68 -5.34
CA THR A 41 -0.02 7.82 -5.94
C THR A 41 -0.15 6.91 -7.14
N THR A 42 -1.27 6.18 -7.23
CA THR A 42 -1.57 5.18 -8.26
C THR A 42 -2.78 5.64 -9.04
N LEU A 43 -2.65 5.75 -10.35
CA LEU A 43 -3.72 6.23 -11.23
C LEU A 43 -4.42 5.07 -11.92
N GLU A 44 -5.72 4.93 -11.67
CA GLU A 44 -6.58 3.94 -12.30
C GLU A 44 -7.24 4.51 -13.57
N ARG A 45 -7.87 5.70 -13.48
CA ARG A 45 -8.57 6.36 -14.60
C ARG A 45 -8.36 7.87 -14.57
N GLY A 46 -8.24 8.50 -15.74
CA GLY A 46 -8.12 9.95 -15.90
C GLY A 46 -6.67 10.42 -16.01
N SER A 47 -6.32 11.49 -15.29
CA SER A 47 -4.97 12.06 -15.26
C SER A 47 -4.67 12.64 -13.88
N VAL A 48 -3.46 12.43 -13.40
CA VAL A 48 -2.94 12.98 -12.14
C VAL A 48 -1.75 13.86 -12.46
N SER A 49 -1.73 15.09 -11.90
CA SER A 49 -0.56 15.94 -11.80
C SER A 49 -0.08 15.96 -10.35
N PHE A 50 1.06 15.37 -10.04
CA PHE A 50 1.72 15.47 -8.74
C PHE A 50 2.76 16.58 -8.76
N THR A 51 2.72 17.48 -7.78
CA THR A 51 3.74 18.53 -7.57
C THR A 51 4.30 18.39 -6.16
N SER A 52 5.59 18.08 -6.03
CA SER A 52 6.26 17.97 -4.74
C SER A 52 6.41 19.33 -4.06
N LEU A 53 6.71 19.35 -2.75
CA LEU A 53 6.99 20.59 -2.00
C LEU A 53 8.18 21.38 -2.58
N THR A 54 9.09 20.73 -3.30
CA THR A 54 10.23 21.37 -3.97
C THR A 54 9.91 21.86 -5.39
N GLY A 55 8.64 21.78 -5.81
CA GLY A 55 8.16 22.22 -7.13
C GLY A 55 8.43 21.23 -8.28
N LYS A 56 8.97 20.05 -8.03
CA LYS A 56 9.13 19.01 -9.06
C LYS A 56 7.76 18.45 -9.42
N LYS A 57 7.52 18.23 -10.72
CA LYS A 57 6.23 17.75 -11.24
C LYS A 57 6.34 16.40 -11.94
N ALA A 58 5.31 15.58 -11.75
CA ALA A 58 5.09 14.33 -12.48
C ALA A 58 3.65 14.26 -12.97
N ILE A 59 3.44 13.83 -14.22
CA ILE A 59 2.12 13.58 -14.78
C ILE A 59 1.96 12.08 -14.99
N LEU A 60 0.90 11.52 -14.43
CA LEU A 60 0.56 10.10 -14.56
C LEU A 60 -0.47 9.87 -15.66
N LYS A 61 -0.33 8.72 -16.32
CA LYS A 61 -1.33 8.11 -17.20
C LYS A 61 -1.95 6.90 -16.51
N PRO A 62 -3.17 6.47 -16.89
CA PRO A 62 -3.78 5.27 -16.34
C PRO A 62 -2.84 4.05 -16.37
N GLY A 63 -2.90 3.23 -15.32
CA GLY A 63 -2.01 2.07 -15.15
C GLY A 63 -0.61 2.44 -14.68
N SER A 64 -0.40 3.67 -14.17
CA SER A 64 0.91 4.08 -13.66
C SER A 64 0.86 4.63 -12.23
N GLN A 65 2.02 4.68 -11.63
CA GLN A 65 2.26 5.09 -10.26
C GLN A 65 3.45 6.04 -10.20
N VAL A 66 3.36 7.11 -9.39
CA VAL A 66 4.54 7.86 -8.96
C VAL A 66 4.91 7.43 -7.54
N VAL A 67 6.21 7.24 -7.33
CA VAL A 67 6.81 7.02 -6.01
C VAL A 67 7.76 8.19 -5.75
N TYR A 68 7.52 8.92 -4.65
CA TYR A 68 8.32 10.05 -4.25
C TYR A 68 8.96 9.80 -2.88
N ASN A 69 10.27 9.89 -2.81
CA ASN A 69 11.04 9.73 -1.59
C ASN A 69 12.30 10.60 -1.64
N SER A 70 12.67 11.22 -0.51
CA SER A 70 13.92 11.99 -0.34
C SER A 70 14.19 12.98 -1.49
N ASN A 71 13.18 13.76 -1.88
CA ASN A 71 13.22 14.74 -2.99
C ASN A 71 13.44 14.16 -4.40
N ASN A 72 13.36 12.86 -4.57
CA ASN A 72 13.39 12.20 -5.86
C ASN A 72 12.07 11.47 -6.12
N PHE A 73 11.66 11.43 -7.37
CA PHE A 73 10.54 10.59 -7.77
C PHE A 73 10.86 9.82 -9.04
N PHE A 74 10.21 8.70 -9.19
CA PHE A 74 10.15 7.93 -10.42
C PHE A 74 8.72 7.49 -10.69
N THR A 75 8.43 7.24 -11.95
CA THR A 75 7.14 6.70 -12.39
C THR A 75 7.35 5.28 -12.90
N ARG A 76 6.35 4.42 -12.67
CA ARG A 76 6.36 3.05 -13.17
C ARG A 76 4.96 2.61 -13.61
N LYS A 77 4.89 1.67 -14.55
CA LYS A 77 3.64 0.96 -14.85
C LYS A 77 3.37 -0.08 -13.76
N VAL A 78 2.12 -0.21 -13.38
CA VAL A 78 1.67 -1.15 -12.35
C VAL A 78 0.32 -1.76 -12.73
N ASP A 79 0.04 -2.93 -12.16
CA ASP A 79 -1.32 -3.42 -12.03
C ASP A 79 -1.99 -2.63 -10.90
N THR A 80 -2.92 -1.76 -11.25
CA THR A 80 -3.55 -0.83 -10.30
C THR A 80 -4.38 -1.56 -9.26
N GLU A 81 -4.96 -2.71 -9.58
CA GLU A 81 -5.79 -3.49 -8.69
C GLU A 81 -5.05 -3.87 -7.40
N ILE A 82 -3.75 -4.17 -7.47
CA ILE A 82 -2.90 -4.47 -6.30
C ILE A 82 -2.93 -3.33 -5.27
N PHE A 83 -3.08 -2.08 -5.73
CA PHE A 83 -3.01 -0.88 -4.90
C PHE A 83 -4.36 -0.25 -4.60
N THR A 84 -5.43 -0.66 -5.28
CA THR A 84 -6.76 -0.05 -5.15
C THR A 84 -7.82 -1.00 -4.62
N SER A 85 -7.60 -2.31 -4.65
CA SER A 85 -8.56 -3.34 -4.22
C SER A 85 -8.97 -3.24 -2.74
N TRP A 86 -8.14 -2.63 -1.91
CA TRP A 86 -8.44 -2.44 -0.50
C TRP A 86 -9.75 -1.67 -0.25
N LYS A 87 -10.13 -0.75 -1.15
CA LYS A 87 -11.40 -0.02 -1.10
C LYS A 87 -12.62 -0.95 -1.23
N ASP A 88 -12.42 -2.10 -1.87
CA ASP A 88 -13.45 -3.12 -2.10
C ASP A 88 -13.33 -4.31 -1.10
N GLY A 89 -12.58 -4.12 -0.01
CA GLY A 89 -12.41 -5.12 1.04
C GLY A 89 -11.40 -6.22 0.72
N LYS A 90 -10.49 -6.00 -0.24
CA LYS A 90 -9.51 -6.99 -0.69
C LYS A 90 -8.08 -6.51 -0.54
N LEU A 91 -7.18 -7.38 -0.10
CA LEU A 91 -5.74 -7.15 -0.17
C LEU A 91 -5.12 -8.12 -1.16
N ILE A 92 -4.58 -7.61 -2.25
CA ILE A 92 -3.90 -8.40 -3.28
C ILE A 92 -2.39 -8.29 -3.09
N PHE A 93 -1.71 -9.42 -3.10
CA PHE A 93 -0.26 -9.54 -3.02
C PHE A 93 0.25 -10.28 -4.26
N ARG A 94 1.33 -9.79 -4.87
CA ARG A 94 1.97 -10.42 -6.04
C ARG A 94 3.47 -10.34 -5.85
N ASP A 95 4.09 -11.48 -5.58
CA ASP A 95 5.53 -11.58 -5.30
C ASP A 95 6.00 -10.54 -4.26
N GLU A 96 5.14 -10.26 -3.27
CA GLU A 96 5.33 -9.22 -2.25
C GLU A 96 6.27 -9.73 -1.16
N PRO A 97 7.34 -8.99 -0.79
CA PRO A 97 8.14 -9.30 0.38
C PRO A 97 7.29 -9.36 1.66
N LEU A 98 7.53 -10.36 2.50
CA LEU A 98 6.77 -10.57 3.75
C LEU A 98 6.76 -9.30 4.62
N GLN A 99 7.86 -8.57 4.69
CA GLN A 99 7.94 -7.30 5.42
C GLN A 99 6.91 -6.27 4.93
N ASN A 100 6.74 -6.12 3.61
CA ASN A 100 5.77 -5.18 3.05
C ASN A 100 4.33 -5.66 3.25
N MET A 101 4.10 -6.97 3.07
CA MET A 101 2.82 -7.60 3.33
C MET A 101 2.38 -7.35 4.77
N ILE A 102 3.27 -7.56 5.76
CA ILE A 102 3.01 -7.34 7.18
C ILE A 102 2.56 -5.92 7.44
N THR A 103 3.24 -4.91 6.92
CA THR A 103 2.85 -3.50 7.10
C THR A 103 1.41 -3.24 6.61
N ARG A 104 0.97 -3.92 5.54
CA ARG A 104 -0.41 -3.83 5.06
C ARG A 104 -1.39 -4.54 5.98
N LEU A 105 -1.02 -5.70 6.54
CA LEU A 105 -1.82 -6.46 7.49
C LEU A 105 -1.98 -5.74 8.82
N GLU A 106 -0.93 -5.12 9.35
CA GLU A 106 -0.96 -4.30 10.57
C GLU A 106 -2.05 -3.22 10.47
N ARG A 107 -2.10 -2.52 9.33
CA ARG A 107 -3.10 -1.47 9.08
C ARG A 107 -4.51 -2.03 8.89
N TRP A 108 -4.61 -3.15 8.18
CA TRP A 108 -5.89 -3.77 7.87
C TRP A 108 -6.60 -4.33 9.10
N TYR A 109 -5.84 -5.02 9.96
CA TYR A 109 -6.38 -5.65 11.17
C TYR A 109 -6.16 -4.84 12.45
N ASN A 110 -5.50 -3.69 12.38
CA ASN A 110 -5.14 -2.86 13.52
C ASN A 110 -4.42 -3.68 14.62
N VAL A 111 -3.32 -4.31 14.25
CA VAL A 111 -2.45 -5.12 15.10
C VAL A 111 -0.99 -4.71 14.93
N ASP A 112 -0.17 -4.98 15.93
CA ASP A 112 1.27 -4.81 15.82
C ASP A 112 1.93 -6.15 15.51
N ILE A 113 2.77 -6.21 14.47
CA ILE A 113 3.46 -7.44 14.03
C ILE A 113 4.97 -7.22 14.06
N LYS A 114 5.67 -8.07 14.80
CA LYS A 114 7.14 -8.06 14.86
C LYS A 114 7.72 -9.23 14.07
N LEU A 115 8.64 -8.93 13.18
CA LEU A 115 9.49 -9.92 12.53
C LEU A 115 10.80 -10.06 13.34
N GLU A 116 11.00 -11.19 14.01
CA GLU A 116 12.21 -11.43 14.79
C GLU A 116 13.39 -11.92 13.96
N ASP A 117 13.13 -12.48 12.77
CA ASP A 117 14.16 -13.06 11.93
C ASP A 117 14.32 -12.30 10.61
N GLU A 118 15.50 -11.74 10.38
CA GLU A 118 15.83 -11.05 9.13
C GLU A 118 15.72 -11.95 7.89
N ARG A 119 15.92 -13.26 8.05
CA ARG A 119 15.89 -14.23 6.92
C ARG A 119 14.51 -14.33 6.28
N ILE A 120 13.43 -14.14 7.05
CA ILE A 120 12.06 -14.25 6.53
C ILE A 120 11.54 -12.97 5.89
N LYS A 121 12.15 -11.81 6.13
CA LYS A 121 11.66 -10.50 5.64
C LYS A 121 11.47 -10.44 4.13
N ASN A 122 12.36 -11.10 3.39
CA ASN A 122 12.37 -11.10 1.93
C ASN A 122 11.65 -12.30 1.30
N LEU A 123 11.07 -13.20 2.10
CA LEU A 123 10.23 -14.26 1.59
C LEU A 123 9.06 -13.66 0.82
N LYS A 124 8.73 -14.26 -0.33
CA LYS A 124 7.73 -13.72 -1.25
C LYS A 124 6.37 -14.38 -1.02
N TYR A 125 5.35 -13.56 -0.98
CA TYR A 125 3.97 -14.01 -0.88
C TYR A 125 3.15 -13.58 -2.09
N THR A 126 2.31 -14.50 -2.59
CA THR A 126 1.33 -14.22 -3.63
C THR A 126 -0.01 -14.79 -3.20
N GLY A 127 -1.04 -13.97 -3.13
CA GLY A 127 -2.37 -14.35 -2.71
C GLY A 127 -3.31 -13.16 -2.66
N THR A 128 -4.57 -13.44 -2.38
CA THR A 128 -5.60 -12.43 -2.15
C THR A 128 -6.28 -12.74 -0.82
N ILE A 129 -6.47 -11.74 0.00
CA ILE A 129 -7.20 -11.77 1.26
C ILE A 129 -8.46 -10.93 1.06
N GLU A 130 -9.64 -11.49 1.34
CA GLU A 130 -10.91 -10.79 1.15
C GLU A 130 -11.68 -10.64 2.46
N MET A 131 -12.17 -11.72 3.01
CA MET A 131 -13.04 -11.70 4.20
C MET A 131 -12.45 -12.52 5.36
N GLU A 132 -11.24 -13.02 5.22
CA GLU A 132 -10.59 -13.85 6.21
C GLU A 132 -10.36 -13.07 7.50
N SER A 133 -10.58 -13.72 8.62
CA SER A 133 -10.15 -13.22 9.92
C SER A 133 -8.61 -13.19 9.99
N PHE A 134 -8.06 -12.38 10.90
CA PHE A 134 -6.61 -12.33 11.08
C PHE A 134 -5.99 -13.69 11.39
N SER A 135 -6.69 -14.54 12.16
CA SER A 135 -6.21 -15.91 12.47
C SER A 135 -6.15 -16.79 11.21
N GLU A 136 -7.15 -16.71 10.34
CA GLU A 136 -7.15 -17.48 9.08
C GLU A 136 -6.04 -17.02 8.15
N VAL A 137 -5.77 -15.71 8.08
CA VAL A 137 -4.65 -15.18 7.30
C VAL A 137 -3.30 -15.71 7.82
N LEU A 138 -3.11 -15.79 9.13
CA LEU A 138 -1.88 -16.35 9.70
C LEU A 138 -1.68 -17.82 9.34
N GLU A 139 -2.75 -18.61 9.38
CA GLU A 139 -2.69 -20.02 8.95
C GLU A 139 -2.38 -20.16 7.45
N LEU A 140 -2.96 -19.28 6.60
CA LEU A 140 -2.64 -19.26 5.18
C LEU A 140 -1.16 -18.91 4.90
N ILE A 141 -0.62 -17.92 5.62
CA ILE A 141 0.79 -17.56 5.49
C ILE A 141 1.68 -18.72 5.96
N LYS A 142 1.37 -19.32 7.12
CA LYS A 142 2.10 -20.45 7.66
C LYS A 142 2.07 -21.68 6.74
N ALA A 143 0.95 -21.93 6.06
CA ALA A 143 0.82 -23.04 5.12
C ALA A 143 1.68 -22.90 3.86
N THR A 144 2.02 -21.68 3.47
CA THR A 144 2.75 -21.37 2.23
C THR A 144 4.16 -20.85 2.44
N THR A 145 4.49 -20.45 3.66
CA THR A 145 5.76 -19.81 4.03
C THR A 145 6.30 -20.46 5.30
N PRO A 146 7.58 -20.83 5.36
CA PRO A 146 8.18 -21.45 6.54
C PRO A 146 8.33 -20.44 7.68
N ILE A 147 7.24 -20.21 8.42
CA ILE A 147 7.20 -19.33 9.57
C ILE A 147 6.53 -20.00 10.77
N GLU A 148 6.90 -19.54 11.94
CA GLU A 148 6.18 -19.75 13.19
C GLU A 148 5.68 -18.42 13.73
N TYR A 149 4.59 -18.43 14.50
CA TYR A 149 4.08 -17.20 15.10
C TYR A 149 3.55 -17.44 16.52
N SER A 150 3.61 -16.38 17.33
CA SER A 150 2.99 -16.32 18.65
C SER A 150 2.24 -14.99 18.81
N PHE A 151 1.07 -15.01 19.44
CA PHE A 151 0.26 -13.82 19.65
C PHE A 151 0.05 -13.55 21.14
N ASP A 152 0.56 -12.42 21.63
CA ASP A 152 0.29 -11.94 22.97
C ASP A 152 -1.03 -11.14 23.00
N ARG A 153 -2.05 -11.72 23.61
CA ARG A 153 -3.38 -11.09 23.73
C ARG A 153 -3.41 -9.84 24.60
N LYS A 154 -2.47 -9.67 25.52
CA LYS A 154 -2.42 -8.51 26.43
C LYS A 154 -1.86 -7.28 25.72
N THR A 155 -0.76 -7.46 25.00
CA THR A 155 -0.08 -6.40 24.27
C THR A 155 -0.61 -6.24 22.85
N ARG A 156 -1.39 -7.22 22.34
CA ARG A 156 -1.85 -7.30 20.93
C ARG A 156 -0.70 -7.35 19.92
N VAL A 157 0.45 -7.85 20.35
CA VAL A 157 1.63 -8.01 19.50
C VAL A 157 1.67 -9.43 18.96
N LEU A 158 1.75 -9.56 17.65
CA LEU A 158 2.10 -10.79 16.96
C LEU A 158 3.61 -10.82 16.73
N THR A 159 4.24 -11.93 17.08
CA THR A 159 5.65 -12.16 16.76
C THR A 159 5.74 -13.26 15.72
N ILE A 160 6.47 -13.02 14.63
CA ILE A 160 6.73 -13.99 13.56
C ILE A 160 8.23 -14.27 13.49
N SER A 161 8.59 -15.55 13.46
CA SER A 161 9.98 -16.05 13.38
C SER A 161 10.13 -17.10 12.28
N ALA A 162 11.36 -17.47 11.95
CA ALA A 162 11.64 -18.70 11.23
C ALA A 162 11.40 -19.91 12.14
N PRO A 163 11.08 -21.09 11.57
CA PRO A 163 10.96 -22.33 12.33
C PRO A 163 12.24 -22.72 13.06
#